data_ad845673e6abfdf064b9339e12089bcc
#
_entry.id   ad845673e6abfdf064b9339e12089bcc
#
_cell.length_a   1.000
_cell.length_b   1.000
_cell.length_c   1.000
_cell.angle_alpha   90.00
_cell.angle_beta   90.00
_cell.angle_gamma   90.00
#
_symmetry.space_group_name_H-M   'P 1'
#
loop_
_entity.id
_entity.type
_entity.pdbx_description
1 polymer ?
#
loop_
_entity_poly.entity_id
_entity_poly.type
_entity_poly.pdbx_seq_one_letter_code
_entity_poly.pdbx_strand_id
1 'polypeptide(L)'
;MLTFVTRRLVATVLVLLVASFIVYVLTANSGDPLQELRGSRDPNAQDKIAYLSGVLNLDQPPVLRYFSWLGGVGACFIGQCDLGISVARGEQPVIDAIGGALGSTLQLVLAATILAIVIGVAIGMTTALRQYSGYDYVVTFLTLVFYSLPIFWVAVLLKEFGAIRFNEFLGDPVIPWWSIVVIALVMGFIASSVVGGELRTRVISFASVAIGVGGLIFLLDVTRWFVQPSIGILGVALLTLATAAIVVFTSTGFQHRRAVIAVGIVIALTLGLWYPFQFLFFYLNSGWTVLLVAVLMAGIGVAVGLIVGGDGKAVVARTAGLVGGLTVIPLVLDQMFLRWDEYVTRIPLSNGVIATIGASTPAIRRVDDAWLNMLDSMTHMLLPTIALMIISLAAYTRYARASLLDVMNQDYVRTARAKGLGERTVVMRHAFRNAMIPIATIIALDFGAVIGGAVITERVFAWQAMGSLFNECCNDRLNPRGQPKDDRRNNRKTRKRNRAVAGCRMDGGQWCEA
;
A
#
# COMPACT_ATOMS: atom_id res chain seq x y z
N MET A 1 -7.94 34.75 11.60
CA MET A 1 -7.90 33.42 10.95
C MET A 1 -8.13 33.52 9.45
N LEU A 2 -9.21 34.16 8.99
CA LEU A 2 -9.55 34.27 7.57
C LEU A 2 -8.45 34.95 6.75
N THR A 3 -7.93 36.09 7.19
CA THR A 3 -6.82 36.82 6.55
C THR A 3 -5.51 36.00 6.44
N PHE A 4 -5.25 35.14 7.40
CA PHE A 4 -4.10 34.23 7.33
C PHE A 4 -4.30 33.16 6.26
N VAL A 5 -5.49 32.57 6.21
CA VAL A 5 -5.84 31.52 5.22
C VAL A 5 -5.84 32.12 3.81
N THR A 6 -6.48 33.28 3.60
CA THR A 6 -6.53 33.94 2.28
C THR A 6 -5.13 34.33 1.79
N ARG A 7 -4.27 34.89 2.64
CA ARG A 7 -2.89 35.23 2.28
C ARG A 7 -2.07 34.00 1.87
N ARG A 8 -2.26 32.88 2.60
CA ARG A 8 -1.60 31.62 2.27
C ARG A 8 -2.11 31.02 0.96
N LEU A 9 -3.43 31.03 0.75
CA LEU A 9 -4.04 30.58 -0.50
C LEU A 9 -3.55 31.38 -1.70
N VAL A 10 -3.56 32.71 -1.64
CA VAL A 10 -3.06 33.57 -2.71
C VAL A 10 -1.58 33.28 -3.00
N ALA A 11 -0.74 33.17 -1.97
CA ALA A 11 0.67 32.84 -2.15
C ALA A 11 0.86 31.46 -2.81
N THR A 12 0.09 30.45 -2.41
CA THR A 12 0.14 29.11 -3.01
C THR A 12 -0.28 29.13 -4.47
N VAL A 13 -1.37 29.82 -4.81
CA VAL A 13 -1.84 29.96 -6.21
C VAL A 13 -0.79 30.64 -7.06
N LEU A 14 -0.17 31.74 -6.57
CA LEU A 14 0.89 32.42 -7.29
C LEU A 14 2.11 31.50 -7.55
N VAL A 15 2.56 30.77 -6.54
CA VAL A 15 3.66 29.79 -6.69
C VAL A 15 3.30 28.72 -7.71
N LEU A 16 2.08 28.16 -7.65
CA LEU A 16 1.63 27.16 -8.62
C LEU A 16 1.56 27.71 -10.05
N LEU A 17 1.07 28.93 -10.23
CA LEU A 17 1.03 29.57 -11.55
C LEU A 17 2.43 29.78 -12.13
N VAL A 18 3.36 30.31 -11.33
CA VAL A 18 4.75 30.51 -11.78
C VAL A 18 5.43 29.17 -12.07
N ALA A 19 5.28 28.18 -11.20
CA ALA A 19 5.87 26.87 -11.39
C ALA A 19 5.29 26.16 -12.63
N SER A 20 3.97 26.17 -12.83
CA SER A 20 3.32 25.56 -14.00
C SER A 20 3.73 26.28 -15.31
N PHE A 21 3.86 27.60 -15.28
CA PHE A 21 4.35 28.37 -16.43
C PHE A 21 5.77 27.95 -16.83
N ILE A 22 6.69 27.91 -15.86
CA ILE A 22 8.08 27.51 -16.11
C ILE A 22 8.13 26.07 -16.66
N VAL A 23 7.46 25.13 -16.00
CA VAL A 23 7.42 23.73 -16.45
C VAL A 23 6.81 23.60 -17.83
N TYR A 24 5.72 24.31 -18.12
CA TYR A 24 5.06 24.29 -19.43
C TYR A 24 6.01 24.79 -20.54
N VAL A 25 6.65 25.95 -20.34
CA VAL A 25 7.58 26.54 -21.32
C VAL A 25 8.79 25.63 -21.52
N LEU A 26 9.38 25.10 -20.45
CA LEU A 26 10.50 24.16 -20.56
C LEU A 26 10.09 22.90 -21.34
N THR A 27 8.91 22.35 -21.02
CA THR A 27 8.37 21.16 -21.68
C THR A 27 8.06 21.42 -23.15
N ALA A 28 7.48 22.57 -23.48
CA ALA A 28 7.18 22.95 -24.86
C ALA A 28 8.44 23.13 -25.73
N ASN A 29 9.58 23.51 -25.11
CA ASN A 29 10.86 23.69 -25.82
C ASN A 29 11.76 22.43 -25.73
N SER A 30 11.38 21.39 -25.01
CA SER A 30 12.24 20.22 -24.82
C SER A 30 12.22 19.22 -25.99
N GLY A 31 11.29 19.35 -26.94
CA GLY A 31 11.20 18.47 -28.11
C GLY A 31 9.97 18.74 -28.99
N ASP A 32 9.99 18.19 -30.22
CA ASP A 32 8.87 18.24 -31.16
C ASP A 32 7.96 17.03 -30.92
N PRO A 33 6.70 17.22 -30.48
CA PRO A 33 5.76 16.11 -30.25
C PRO A 33 5.38 15.32 -31.49
N LEU A 34 5.64 15.87 -32.69
CA LEU A 34 5.33 15.25 -33.98
C LEU A 34 6.55 14.62 -34.66
N GLN A 35 7.70 14.56 -34.01
CA GLN A 35 8.94 14.07 -34.59
C GLN A 35 8.85 12.63 -35.11
N GLU A 36 8.12 11.75 -34.42
CA GLU A 36 7.90 10.36 -34.87
C GLU A 36 7.09 10.30 -36.19
N LEU A 37 6.07 11.11 -36.29
CA LEU A 37 5.25 11.20 -37.49
C LEU A 37 6.03 11.80 -38.68
N ARG A 38 6.91 12.78 -38.44
CA ARG A 38 7.78 13.35 -39.49
C ARG A 38 8.82 12.35 -40.00
N GLY A 39 9.20 11.37 -39.19
CA GLY A 39 10.10 10.27 -39.57
C GLY A 39 9.39 9.03 -40.13
N SER A 40 8.05 8.99 -40.11
CA SER A 40 7.26 7.87 -40.56
C SER A 40 7.17 7.80 -42.10
N ARG A 41 7.11 6.56 -42.62
CA ARG A 41 6.85 6.28 -44.03
C ARG A 41 5.35 6.04 -44.35
N ASP A 42 4.48 6.32 -43.38
CA ASP A 42 3.04 6.18 -43.55
C ASP A 42 2.55 7.23 -44.57
N PRO A 43 1.82 6.82 -45.63
CA PRO A 43 1.24 7.73 -46.61
C PRO A 43 0.37 8.84 -45.98
N ASN A 44 -0.28 8.55 -44.85
CA ASN A 44 -1.18 9.47 -44.17
C ASN A 44 -0.48 10.31 -43.09
N ALA A 45 0.88 10.23 -42.98
CA ALA A 45 1.62 10.94 -41.93
C ALA A 45 1.47 12.46 -42.04
N GLN A 46 1.43 13.02 -43.25
CA GLN A 46 1.27 14.45 -43.46
C GLN A 46 -0.09 14.97 -43.01
N ASP A 47 -1.18 14.24 -43.31
CA ASP A 47 -2.53 14.62 -42.88
C ASP A 47 -2.66 14.55 -41.36
N LYS A 48 -2.06 13.52 -40.73
CA LYS A 48 -1.98 13.41 -39.24
C LYS A 48 -1.16 14.55 -38.63
N ILE A 49 -0.05 14.92 -39.23
CA ILE A 49 0.78 16.06 -38.77
C ILE A 49 -0.03 17.36 -38.84
N ALA A 50 -0.73 17.62 -39.96
CA ALA A 50 -1.56 18.80 -40.11
C ALA A 50 -2.70 18.85 -39.08
N TYR A 51 -3.38 17.72 -38.87
CA TYR A 51 -4.44 17.59 -37.86
C TYR A 51 -3.92 17.83 -36.45
N LEU A 52 -2.86 17.13 -36.03
CA LEU A 52 -2.30 17.25 -34.69
C LEU A 52 -1.65 18.60 -34.42
N SER A 53 -1.03 19.23 -35.44
CA SER A 53 -0.50 20.58 -35.30
C SER A 53 -1.59 21.59 -35.00
N GLY A 54 -2.76 21.44 -35.64
CA GLY A 54 -3.94 22.26 -35.35
C GLY A 54 -4.52 22.01 -33.96
N VAL A 55 -4.70 20.75 -33.57
CA VAL A 55 -5.27 20.38 -32.25
C VAL A 55 -4.34 20.82 -31.10
N LEU A 56 -3.01 20.69 -31.27
CA LEU A 56 -2.02 21.07 -30.27
C LEU A 56 -1.63 22.57 -30.36
N ASN A 57 -2.21 23.33 -31.29
CA ASN A 57 -1.89 24.74 -31.55
C ASN A 57 -0.38 25.01 -31.68
N LEU A 58 0.34 24.12 -32.42
CA LEU A 58 1.81 24.22 -32.50
C LEU A 58 2.28 25.47 -33.25
N ASP A 59 1.41 26.09 -34.02
CA ASP A 59 1.68 27.35 -34.75
C ASP A 59 1.77 28.56 -33.83
N GLN A 60 1.30 28.44 -32.56
CA GLN A 60 1.36 29.51 -31.58
C GLN A 60 2.62 29.42 -30.71
N PRO A 61 3.19 30.56 -30.30
CA PRO A 61 4.31 30.59 -29.34
C PRO A 61 3.93 29.85 -28.02
N PRO A 62 4.90 29.15 -27.37
CA PRO A 62 4.65 28.40 -26.13
C PRO A 62 3.99 29.21 -25.02
N VAL A 63 4.30 30.50 -24.94
CA VAL A 63 3.71 31.40 -23.93
C VAL A 63 2.20 31.56 -24.13
N LEU A 64 1.75 31.80 -25.38
CA LEU A 64 0.32 31.94 -25.68
C LEU A 64 -0.43 30.62 -25.45
N ARG A 65 0.17 29.51 -25.86
CA ARG A 65 -0.40 28.17 -25.61
C ARG A 65 -0.58 27.87 -24.11
N TYR A 66 0.32 28.38 -23.26
CA TYR A 66 0.15 28.22 -21.81
C TYR A 66 -1.15 28.86 -21.32
N PHE A 67 -1.48 30.07 -21.76
CA PHE A 67 -2.69 30.76 -21.32
C PHE A 67 -3.96 30.07 -21.84
N SER A 68 -3.95 29.55 -23.06
CA SER A 68 -5.08 28.75 -23.57
C SER A 68 -5.27 27.44 -22.78
N TRP A 69 -4.17 26.74 -22.47
CA TRP A 69 -4.19 25.57 -21.59
C TRP A 69 -4.66 25.90 -20.16
N LEU A 70 -4.20 27.02 -19.61
CA LEU A 70 -4.64 27.50 -18.30
C LEU A 70 -6.15 27.82 -18.27
N GLY A 71 -6.70 28.30 -19.38
CA GLY A 71 -8.13 28.47 -19.56
C GLY A 71 -8.89 27.14 -19.45
N GLY A 72 -8.37 26.07 -20.07
CA GLY A 72 -8.90 24.71 -19.95
C GLY A 72 -8.84 24.16 -18.51
N VAL A 73 -7.72 24.43 -17.79
CA VAL A 73 -7.61 24.13 -16.35
C VAL A 73 -8.65 24.90 -15.53
N GLY A 74 -8.87 26.19 -15.86
CA GLY A 74 -9.88 27.02 -15.21
C GLY A 74 -11.30 26.49 -15.43
N ALA A 75 -11.59 25.96 -16.61
CA ALA A 75 -12.88 25.37 -16.95
C ALA A 75 -13.17 24.09 -16.14
N CYS A 76 -12.17 23.42 -15.56
CA CYS A 76 -12.37 22.29 -14.66
C CYS A 76 -13.21 22.68 -13.42
N PHE A 77 -13.12 23.90 -12.94
CA PHE A 77 -13.93 24.38 -11.82
C PHE A 77 -15.42 24.53 -12.15
N ILE A 78 -15.76 24.57 -13.45
CA ILE A 78 -17.12 24.68 -13.96
C ILE A 78 -17.63 23.32 -14.49
N GLY A 79 -16.82 22.26 -14.35
CA GLY A 79 -17.15 20.91 -14.83
C GLY A 79 -16.87 20.66 -16.33
N GLN A 80 -16.23 21.59 -17.02
CA GLN A 80 -15.83 21.48 -18.42
C GLN A 80 -14.30 21.44 -18.53
N CYS A 81 -13.72 20.35 -18.02
CA CYS A 81 -12.27 20.19 -17.97
C CYS A 81 -11.69 19.81 -19.34
N ASP A 82 -10.87 20.66 -19.91
CA ASP A 82 -10.13 20.37 -21.14
C ASP A 82 -8.61 20.60 -20.90
N LEU A 83 -7.89 19.50 -20.75
CA LEU A 83 -6.43 19.49 -20.61
C LEU A 83 -5.72 19.13 -21.92
N GLY A 84 -6.48 18.99 -23.02
CA GLY A 84 -5.99 18.55 -24.30
C GLY A 84 -5.94 17.03 -24.46
N ILE A 85 -5.31 16.57 -25.53
CA ILE A 85 -5.18 15.16 -25.89
C ILE A 85 -3.74 14.68 -25.74
N SER A 86 -3.56 13.39 -25.42
CA SER A 86 -2.27 12.74 -25.34
C SER A 86 -1.94 12.04 -26.67
N VAL A 87 -0.98 12.56 -27.40
CA VAL A 87 -0.52 11.96 -28.67
C VAL A 87 0.11 10.58 -28.43
N ALA A 88 0.88 10.45 -27.35
CA ALA A 88 1.55 9.20 -26.98
C ALA A 88 0.60 8.03 -26.65
N ARG A 89 -0.66 8.31 -26.29
CA ARG A 89 -1.68 7.31 -25.91
C ARG A 89 -2.85 7.23 -26.90
N GLY A 90 -2.59 7.46 -28.18
CA GLY A 90 -3.62 7.31 -29.22
C GLY A 90 -4.76 8.32 -29.12
N GLU A 91 -4.42 9.58 -28.90
CA GLU A 91 -5.35 10.73 -28.87
C GLU A 91 -6.38 10.70 -27.72
N GLN A 92 -6.07 9.98 -26.63
CA GLN A 92 -6.94 9.97 -25.44
C GLN A 92 -6.96 11.33 -24.76
N PRO A 93 -8.11 11.78 -24.20
CA PRO A 93 -8.15 12.96 -23.35
C PRO A 93 -7.17 12.86 -22.19
N VAL A 94 -6.39 13.91 -21.96
CA VAL A 94 -5.38 13.94 -20.89
C VAL A 94 -6.03 13.80 -19.51
N ILE A 95 -7.26 14.30 -19.33
CA ILE A 95 -8.00 14.20 -18.07
C ILE A 95 -8.25 12.75 -17.67
N ASP A 96 -8.60 11.87 -18.62
CA ASP A 96 -8.87 10.46 -18.36
C ASP A 96 -7.57 9.71 -18.01
N ALA A 97 -6.48 10.02 -18.74
CA ALA A 97 -5.17 9.45 -18.47
C ALA A 97 -4.65 9.84 -17.08
N ILE A 98 -4.78 11.11 -16.69
CA ILE A 98 -4.41 11.60 -15.36
C ILE A 98 -5.32 11.01 -14.29
N GLY A 99 -6.64 10.98 -14.52
CA GLY A 99 -7.62 10.45 -13.57
C GLY A 99 -7.35 8.98 -13.22
N GLY A 100 -7.11 8.15 -14.22
CA GLY A 100 -6.76 6.74 -14.03
C GLY A 100 -5.41 6.56 -13.33
N ALA A 101 -4.39 7.31 -13.76
CA ALA A 101 -3.06 7.25 -13.17
C ALA A 101 -3.05 7.76 -11.72
N LEU A 102 -3.75 8.86 -11.43
CA LEU A 102 -3.88 9.42 -10.08
C LEU A 102 -4.60 8.45 -9.14
N GLY A 103 -5.70 7.83 -9.61
CA GLY A 103 -6.42 6.81 -8.83
C GLY A 103 -5.51 5.64 -8.45
N SER A 104 -4.74 5.12 -9.39
CA SER A 104 -3.78 4.03 -9.16
C SER A 104 -2.65 4.43 -8.19
N THR A 105 -2.10 5.65 -8.32
CA THR A 105 -1.08 6.18 -7.40
C THR A 105 -1.65 6.35 -5.99
N LEU A 106 -2.83 6.97 -5.85
CA LEU A 106 -3.46 7.18 -4.55
C LEU A 106 -3.75 5.85 -3.86
N GLN A 107 -4.27 4.86 -4.57
CA GLN A 107 -4.55 3.55 -4.01
C GLN A 107 -3.28 2.91 -3.43
N LEU A 108 -2.19 2.93 -4.17
CA LEU A 108 -0.92 2.33 -3.74
C LEU A 108 -0.26 3.10 -2.58
N VAL A 109 -0.11 4.41 -2.75
CA VAL A 109 0.70 5.21 -1.83
C VAL A 109 -0.04 5.55 -0.56
N LEU A 110 -1.38 5.78 -0.60
CA LEU A 110 -2.17 5.99 0.61
C LEU A 110 -2.13 4.78 1.54
N ALA A 111 -2.28 3.57 0.99
CA ALA A 111 -2.20 2.35 1.79
C ALA A 111 -0.85 2.24 2.50
N ALA A 112 0.25 2.42 1.76
CA ALA A 112 1.60 2.37 2.30
C ALA A 112 1.84 3.46 3.37
N THR A 113 1.44 4.70 3.08
CA THR A 113 1.65 5.84 3.97
C THR A 113 0.85 5.72 5.27
N ILE A 114 -0.43 5.33 5.20
CA ILE A 114 -1.27 5.14 6.40
C ILE A 114 -0.68 4.05 7.30
N LEU A 115 -0.29 2.91 6.73
CA LEU A 115 0.34 1.83 7.48
C LEU A 115 1.67 2.28 8.10
N ALA A 116 2.51 2.99 7.33
CA ALA A 116 3.78 3.51 7.82
C ALA A 116 3.61 4.51 8.97
N ILE A 117 2.62 5.41 8.89
CA ILE A 117 2.30 6.36 9.97
C ILE A 117 1.87 5.62 11.23
N VAL A 118 0.87 4.75 11.11
CA VAL A 118 0.31 4.05 12.28
C VAL A 118 1.37 3.21 12.98
N ILE A 119 2.09 2.38 12.23
CA ILE A 119 3.11 1.48 12.77
C ILE A 119 4.35 2.27 13.21
N GLY A 120 4.82 3.22 12.38
CA GLY A 120 6.02 4.01 12.67
C GLY A 120 5.87 4.90 13.90
N VAL A 121 4.72 5.58 14.04
CA VAL A 121 4.43 6.38 15.25
C VAL A 121 4.32 5.48 16.49
N ALA A 122 3.65 4.33 16.38
CA ALA A 122 3.54 3.39 17.51
C ALA A 122 4.91 2.86 17.96
N ILE A 123 5.76 2.45 17.01
CA ILE A 123 7.13 2.01 17.30
C ILE A 123 7.98 3.16 17.85
N GLY A 124 7.91 4.36 17.24
CA GLY A 124 8.65 5.54 17.70
C GLY A 124 8.28 5.96 19.12
N MET A 125 6.99 5.89 19.46
CA MET A 125 6.54 6.15 20.84
C MET A 125 7.07 5.12 21.83
N THR A 126 6.96 3.83 21.49
CA THR A 126 7.39 2.76 22.41
C THR A 126 8.91 2.78 22.63
N THR A 127 9.69 3.13 21.61
CA THR A 127 11.16 3.32 21.74
C THR A 127 11.51 4.54 22.59
N ALA A 128 10.79 5.65 22.43
CA ALA A 128 11.00 6.84 23.27
C ALA A 128 10.69 6.59 24.76
N LEU A 129 9.63 5.80 25.05
CA LEU A 129 9.26 5.43 26.42
C LEU A 129 10.21 4.39 27.05
N ARG A 130 10.89 3.59 26.23
CA ARG A 130 11.85 2.57 26.66
C ARG A 130 13.28 2.92 26.26
N GLN A 131 13.64 4.17 26.42
CA GLN A 131 14.94 4.70 26.08
C GLN A 131 16.10 3.88 26.72
N TYR A 132 17.16 3.69 25.95
CA TYR A 132 18.37 2.92 26.36
C TYR A 132 18.11 1.42 26.64
N SER A 133 16.97 0.89 26.26
CA SER A 133 16.71 -0.55 26.33
C SER A 133 17.27 -1.28 25.09
N GLY A 134 17.46 -2.61 25.20
CA GLY A 134 17.82 -3.43 24.03
C GLY A 134 16.83 -3.29 22.87
N TYR A 135 15.53 -3.12 23.17
CA TYR A 135 14.50 -2.80 22.20
C TYR A 135 14.78 -1.50 21.44
N ASP A 136 15.10 -0.42 22.16
CA ASP A 136 15.42 0.88 21.56
C ASP A 136 16.65 0.78 20.62
N TYR A 137 17.70 0.06 21.04
CA TYR A 137 18.88 -0.13 20.19
C TYR A 137 18.57 -0.94 18.92
N VAL A 138 17.82 -2.04 19.03
CA VAL A 138 17.45 -2.87 17.87
C VAL A 138 16.58 -2.10 16.89
N VAL A 139 15.54 -1.42 17.36
CA VAL A 139 14.65 -0.62 16.50
C VAL A 139 15.42 0.53 15.86
N THR A 140 16.27 1.23 16.61
CA THR A 140 17.10 2.32 16.08
C THR A 140 18.04 1.80 15.00
N PHE A 141 18.71 0.67 15.22
CA PHE A 141 19.56 0.04 14.22
C PHE A 141 18.79 -0.34 12.96
N LEU A 142 17.65 -1.03 13.12
CA LEU A 142 16.82 -1.43 11.97
C LEU A 142 16.29 -0.23 11.18
N THR A 143 15.86 0.83 11.86
CA THR A 143 15.39 2.04 11.17
C THR A 143 16.51 2.76 10.41
N LEU A 144 17.75 2.73 10.92
CA LEU A 144 18.91 3.25 10.19
C LEU A 144 19.23 2.41 8.97
N VAL A 145 19.20 1.08 9.09
CA VAL A 145 19.40 0.16 7.97
C VAL A 145 18.33 0.40 6.89
N PHE A 146 17.05 0.39 7.26
CA PHE A 146 15.97 0.59 6.29
C PHE A 146 16.00 1.97 5.62
N TYR A 147 16.39 3.00 6.35
CA TYR A 147 16.52 4.35 5.80
C TYR A 147 17.70 4.49 4.82
N SER A 148 18.77 3.72 5.01
CA SER A 148 19.96 3.76 4.14
C SER A 148 19.81 2.90 2.88
N LEU A 149 18.83 1.98 2.84
CA LEU A 149 18.60 1.15 1.67
C LEU A 149 17.91 1.91 0.53
N PRO A 150 18.43 1.86 -0.71
CA PRO A 150 17.73 2.43 -1.85
C PRO A 150 16.42 1.69 -2.11
N ILE A 151 15.34 2.45 -2.39
CA ILE A 151 14.00 1.89 -2.58
C ILE A 151 13.94 0.81 -3.68
N PHE A 152 14.69 0.99 -4.78
CA PHE A 152 14.71 0.00 -5.85
C PHE A 152 15.30 -1.33 -5.40
N TRP A 153 16.28 -1.30 -4.50
CA TRP A 153 16.91 -2.51 -3.96
C TRP A 153 15.95 -3.27 -3.05
N VAL A 154 15.26 -2.57 -2.17
CA VAL A 154 14.19 -3.14 -1.34
C VAL A 154 13.10 -3.76 -2.21
N ALA A 155 12.66 -3.05 -3.26
CA ALA A 155 11.63 -3.53 -4.19
C ALA A 155 12.07 -4.81 -4.94
N VAL A 156 13.34 -4.88 -5.39
CA VAL A 156 13.88 -6.08 -6.06
C VAL A 156 14.00 -7.26 -5.10
N LEU A 157 14.49 -7.04 -3.86
CA LEU A 157 14.54 -8.10 -2.85
C LEU A 157 13.16 -8.62 -2.49
N LEU A 158 12.18 -7.72 -2.32
CA LEU A 158 10.80 -8.14 -2.05
C LEU A 158 10.22 -8.92 -3.23
N LYS A 159 10.52 -8.54 -4.47
CA LYS A 159 10.08 -9.26 -5.66
C LYS A 159 10.69 -10.66 -5.73
N GLU A 160 12.00 -10.78 -5.46
CA GLU A 160 12.69 -12.08 -5.47
C GLU A 160 12.20 -13.01 -4.35
N PHE A 161 12.23 -12.54 -3.08
CA PHE A 161 11.91 -13.38 -1.94
C PHE A 161 10.41 -13.40 -1.60
N GLY A 162 9.72 -12.28 -1.74
CA GLY A 162 8.31 -12.15 -1.37
C GLY A 162 7.33 -12.58 -2.46
N ALA A 163 7.77 -12.66 -3.74
CA ALA A 163 6.94 -13.19 -4.81
C ALA A 163 7.56 -14.44 -5.44
N ILE A 164 8.72 -14.34 -6.09
CA ILE A 164 9.24 -15.45 -6.91
C ILE A 164 9.48 -16.68 -6.04
N ARG A 165 10.31 -16.58 -5.01
CA ARG A 165 10.60 -17.70 -4.10
C ARG A 165 9.37 -18.14 -3.32
N PHE A 166 8.51 -17.21 -2.93
CA PHE A 166 7.28 -17.56 -2.21
C PHE A 166 6.27 -18.26 -3.11
N ASN A 167 6.14 -17.89 -4.38
CA ASN A 167 5.31 -18.59 -5.35
C ASN A 167 5.86 -20.01 -5.66
N GLU A 168 7.19 -20.17 -5.73
CA GLU A 168 7.83 -21.50 -5.82
C GLU A 168 7.47 -22.38 -4.61
N PHE A 169 7.54 -21.78 -3.40
CA PHE A 169 7.12 -22.45 -2.16
C PHE A 169 5.63 -22.83 -2.18
N LEU A 170 4.74 -21.95 -2.66
CA LEU A 170 3.30 -22.25 -2.76
C LEU A 170 2.99 -23.39 -3.73
N GLY A 171 3.86 -23.64 -4.72
CA GLY A 171 3.74 -24.76 -5.65
C GLY A 171 3.96 -26.13 -4.98
N ASP A 172 4.86 -26.21 -4.01
CA ASP A 172 5.11 -27.40 -3.16
C ASP A 172 5.51 -26.95 -1.76
N PRO A 173 4.51 -26.65 -0.90
CA PRO A 173 4.77 -26.05 0.40
C PRO A 173 5.26 -27.08 1.41
N VAL A 174 6.55 -27.27 1.46
CA VAL A 174 7.24 -28.10 2.47
C VAL A 174 8.10 -27.18 3.34
N ILE A 175 7.77 -27.13 4.63
CA ILE A 175 8.54 -26.34 5.60
C ILE A 175 9.53 -27.26 6.32
N PRO A 176 10.87 -27.10 6.10
CA PRO A 176 11.85 -27.89 6.82
C PRO A 176 11.72 -27.65 8.33
N TRP A 177 11.67 -28.72 9.14
CA TRP A 177 11.51 -28.63 10.59
C TRP A 177 12.53 -27.69 11.28
N TRP A 178 13.76 -27.64 10.76
CA TRP A 178 14.79 -26.75 11.30
C TRP A 178 14.45 -25.27 11.11
N SER A 179 13.77 -24.91 10.03
CA SER A 179 13.34 -23.51 9.79
C SER A 179 12.24 -23.09 10.76
N ILE A 180 11.33 -24.00 11.12
CA ILE A 180 10.31 -23.77 12.16
C ILE A 180 11.01 -23.45 13.48
N VAL A 181 12.02 -24.26 13.86
CA VAL A 181 12.77 -24.06 15.11
C VAL A 181 13.53 -22.72 15.09
N VAL A 182 14.22 -22.40 13.98
CA VAL A 182 14.97 -21.14 13.86
C VAL A 182 14.05 -19.94 13.95
N ILE A 183 12.93 -19.93 13.24
CA ILE A 183 11.95 -18.84 13.28
C ILE A 183 11.37 -18.70 14.71
N ALA A 184 11.00 -19.81 15.34
CA ALA A 184 10.48 -19.82 16.69
C ALA A 184 11.47 -19.24 17.70
N LEU A 185 12.75 -19.63 17.63
CA LEU A 185 13.80 -19.13 18.52
C LEU A 185 14.06 -17.62 18.29
N VAL A 186 14.13 -17.18 17.04
CA VAL A 186 14.33 -15.76 16.70
C VAL A 186 13.16 -14.91 17.21
N MET A 187 11.92 -15.34 16.98
CA MET A 187 10.73 -14.61 17.45
C MET A 187 10.63 -14.60 18.98
N GLY A 188 10.98 -15.72 19.64
CA GLY A 188 11.09 -15.78 21.09
C GLY A 188 12.15 -14.82 21.64
N PHE A 189 13.33 -14.75 21.01
CA PHE A 189 14.39 -13.82 21.38
C PHE A 189 13.97 -12.35 21.23
N ILE A 190 13.32 -12.01 20.11
CA ILE A 190 12.76 -10.68 19.89
C ILE A 190 11.76 -10.33 20.99
N ALA A 191 10.82 -11.23 21.29
CA ALA A 191 9.81 -11.02 22.32
C ALA A 191 10.43 -10.81 23.70
N SER A 192 11.41 -11.61 24.08
CA SER A 192 12.13 -11.45 25.37
C SER A 192 12.84 -10.12 25.47
N SER A 193 13.39 -9.63 24.36
CA SER A 193 14.07 -8.33 24.28
C SER A 193 13.09 -7.16 24.37
N VAL A 194 11.91 -7.31 23.76
CA VAL A 194 10.83 -6.29 23.79
C VAL A 194 10.19 -6.20 25.17
N VAL A 195 9.87 -7.33 25.80
CA VAL A 195 9.21 -7.34 27.13
C VAL A 195 10.17 -6.81 28.21
N GLY A 196 11.43 -7.24 28.17
CA GLY A 196 12.43 -6.85 29.19
C GLY A 196 12.06 -7.35 30.59
N GLY A 197 12.58 -6.69 31.65
CA GLY A 197 12.27 -7.03 33.02
C GLY A 197 13.18 -8.12 33.62
N GLU A 198 12.73 -8.79 34.69
CA GLU A 198 13.45 -9.86 35.36
C GLU A 198 13.67 -11.08 34.46
N LEU A 199 14.70 -11.86 34.76
CA LEU A 199 15.08 -13.05 33.99
C LEU A 199 13.87 -14.01 33.81
N ARG A 200 13.08 -14.21 34.87
CA ARG A 200 11.89 -15.05 34.86
C ARG A 200 10.87 -14.58 33.78
N THR A 201 10.59 -13.29 33.73
CA THR A 201 9.66 -12.68 32.77
C THR A 201 10.20 -12.82 31.35
N ARG A 202 11.50 -12.62 31.14
CA ARG A 202 12.13 -12.79 29.82
C ARG A 202 12.07 -14.23 29.33
N VAL A 203 12.37 -15.20 30.22
CA VAL A 203 12.30 -16.64 29.89
C VAL A 203 10.87 -17.06 29.57
N ILE A 204 9.88 -16.62 30.36
CA ILE A 204 8.48 -16.91 30.09
C ILE A 204 8.02 -16.30 28.74
N SER A 205 8.38 -15.04 28.47
CA SER A 205 8.06 -14.39 27.21
C SER A 205 8.74 -15.06 26.02
N PHE A 206 10.01 -15.46 26.15
CA PHE A 206 10.72 -16.23 25.16
C PHE A 206 10.01 -17.56 24.86
N ALA A 207 9.78 -18.36 25.90
CA ALA A 207 9.18 -19.69 25.76
C ALA A 207 7.75 -19.61 25.20
N SER A 208 6.92 -18.69 25.71
CA SER A 208 5.52 -18.57 25.25
C SER A 208 5.43 -18.16 23.77
N VAL A 209 6.27 -17.21 23.32
CA VAL A 209 6.27 -16.77 21.91
C VAL A 209 6.94 -17.82 21.01
N ALA A 210 8.04 -18.43 21.43
CA ALA A 210 8.70 -19.48 20.65
C ALA A 210 7.78 -20.69 20.46
N ILE A 211 7.13 -21.17 21.51
CA ILE A 211 6.18 -22.29 21.43
C ILE A 211 4.94 -21.87 20.61
N GLY A 212 4.41 -20.67 20.84
CA GLY A 212 3.23 -20.17 20.10
C GLY A 212 3.48 -20.05 18.60
N VAL A 213 4.58 -19.41 18.21
CA VAL A 213 4.94 -19.21 16.78
C VAL A 213 5.36 -20.54 16.14
N GLY A 214 6.21 -21.33 16.81
CA GLY A 214 6.63 -22.63 16.31
C GLY A 214 5.45 -23.58 16.16
N GLY A 215 4.56 -23.64 17.16
CA GLY A 215 3.33 -24.43 17.11
C GLY A 215 2.37 -24.00 16.02
N LEU A 216 2.22 -22.69 15.82
CA LEU A 216 1.40 -22.14 14.72
C LEU A 216 1.95 -22.56 13.34
N ILE A 217 3.25 -22.36 13.09
CA ILE A 217 3.86 -22.74 11.81
C ILE A 217 3.76 -24.24 11.57
N PHE A 218 4.02 -25.06 12.60
CA PHE A 218 3.86 -26.51 12.54
C PHE A 218 2.42 -26.92 12.23
N LEU A 219 1.44 -26.26 12.84
CA LEU A 219 0.02 -26.51 12.59
C LEU A 219 -0.34 -26.14 11.14
N LEU A 220 0.13 -25.02 10.63
CA LEU A 220 -0.09 -24.59 9.25
C LEU A 220 0.54 -25.59 8.23
N ASP A 221 1.69 -26.15 8.55
CA ASP A 221 2.37 -27.15 7.74
C ASP A 221 1.59 -28.49 7.72
N VAL A 222 1.25 -29.01 8.89
CA VAL A 222 0.50 -30.28 9.04
C VAL A 222 -0.91 -30.20 8.41
N THR A 223 -1.59 -29.07 8.55
CA THR A 223 -2.91 -28.84 7.93
C THR A 223 -2.83 -28.54 6.43
N ARG A 224 -1.62 -28.42 5.85
CA ARG A 224 -1.40 -27.99 4.47
C ARG A 224 -2.12 -26.68 4.13
N TRP A 225 -2.19 -25.78 5.12
CA TRP A 225 -2.92 -24.52 5.00
C TRP A 225 -2.45 -23.69 3.79
N PHE A 226 -1.16 -23.74 3.43
CA PHE A 226 -0.62 -23.01 2.29
C PHE A 226 -1.14 -23.48 0.92
N VAL A 227 -1.66 -24.70 0.83
CA VAL A 227 -2.27 -25.23 -0.41
C VAL A 227 -3.70 -24.71 -0.55
N GLN A 228 -4.47 -24.78 0.52
CA GLN A 228 -5.86 -24.34 0.59
C GLN A 228 -6.07 -23.45 1.81
N PRO A 229 -5.62 -22.19 1.74
CA PRO A 229 -5.74 -21.28 2.87
C PRO A 229 -7.20 -21.00 3.17
N SER A 230 -7.60 -21.25 4.40
CA SER A 230 -8.93 -20.93 4.93
C SER A 230 -8.76 -20.30 6.31
N ILE A 231 -9.52 -19.28 6.58
CA ILE A 231 -9.53 -18.64 7.92
C ILE A 231 -10.59 -19.31 8.78
N GLY A 232 -11.80 -19.45 8.25
CA GLY A 232 -12.94 -20.03 8.95
C GLY A 232 -13.28 -19.30 10.25
N ILE A 233 -14.30 -19.79 10.95
CA ILE A 233 -14.79 -19.15 12.18
C ILE A 233 -13.71 -19.07 13.28
N LEU A 234 -12.82 -20.07 13.40
CA LEU A 234 -11.75 -20.07 14.40
C LEU A 234 -10.70 -19.01 14.10
N GLY A 235 -10.28 -18.88 12.85
CA GLY A 235 -9.33 -17.84 12.44
C GLY A 235 -9.93 -16.44 12.61
N VAL A 236 -11.19 -16.24 12.22
CA VAL A 236 -11.92 -14.99 12.46
C VAL A 236 -11.98 -14.68 13.95
N ALA A 237 -12.28 -15.68 14.80
CA ALA A 237 -12.30 -15.50 16.27
C ALA A 237 -10.94 -15.08 16.83
N LEU A 238 -9.85 -15.73 16.40
CA LEU A 238 -8.49 -15.38 16.84
C LEU A 238 -8.07 -13.98 16.38
N LEU A 239 -8.35 -13.62 15.13
CA LEU A 239 -8.02 -12.30 14.58
C LEU A 239 -8.85 -11.19 15.23
N THR A 240 -10.14 -11.43 15.48
CA THR A 240 -11.00 -10.47 16.20
C THR A 240 -10.57 -10.30 17.66
N LEU A 241 -10.20 -11.38 18.35
CA LEU A 241 -9.63 -11.33 19.70
C LEU A 241 -8.31 -10.55 19.75
N ALA A 242 -7.41 -10.78 18.80
CA ALA A 242 -6.14 -10.06 18.72
C ALA A 242 -6.37 -8.56 18.48
N THR A 243 -7.23 -8.22 17.54
CA THR A 243 -7.60 -6.82 17.23
C THR A 243 -8.23 -6.14 18.44
N ALA A 244 -9.16 -6.83 19.10
CA ALA A 244 -9.81 -6.33 20.31
C ALA A 244 -8.82 -6.14 21.47
N ALA A 245 -7.90 -7.08 21.67
CA ALA A 245 -6.86 -6.98 22.69
C ALA A 245 -5.97 -5.74 22.47
N ILE A 246 -5.55 -5.50 21.23
CA ILE A 246 -4.75 -4.32 20.85
C ILE A 246 -5.54 -3.03 21.13
N VAL A 247 -6.81 -2.96 20.70
CA VAL A 247 -7.65 -1.76 20.89
C VAL A 247 -7.93 -1.51 22.37
N VAL A 248 -8.28 -2.53 23.15
CA VAL A 248 -8.50 -2.41 24.60
C VAL A 248 -7.23 -2.00 25.30
N PHE A 249 -6.10 -2.62 24.98
CA PHE A 249 -4.81 -2.27 25.58
C PHE A 249 -4.43 -0.81 25.31
N THR A 250 -4.63 -0.31 24.11
CA THR A 250 -4.27 1.06 23.73
C THR A 250 -5.25 2.10 24.27
N SER A 251 -6.56 1.81 24.28
CA SER A 251 -7.61 2.78 24.68
C SER A 251 -7.88 2.83 26.18
N THR A 252 -8.36 1.74 26.78
CA THR A 252 -8.83 1.72 28.17
C THR A 252 -7.92 0.93 29.12
N GLY A 253 -7.15 0.00 28.61
CA GLY A 253 -6.45 -1.04 29.40
C GLY A 253 -7.41 -2.15 29.86
N PHE A 254 -6.83 -3.32 30.16
CA PHE A 254 -7.59 -4.50 30.62
C PHE A 254 -8.21 -4.36 32.01
N GLN A 255 -7.80 -3.35 32.78
CA GLN A 255 -8.33 -3.10 34.13
C GLN A 255 -9.76 -2.53 34.10
N HIS A 256 -10.18 -1.95 32.95
CA HIS A 256 -11.52 -1.38 32.81
C HIS A 256 -12.54 -2.47 32.46
N ARG A 257 -13.06 -3.19 33.48
CA ARG A 257 -13.95 -4.35 33.32
C ARG A 257 -15.13 -4.11 32.36
N ARG A 258 -15.79 -2.95 32.44
CA ARG A 258 -16.93 -2.64 31.57
C ARG A 258 -16.54 -2.56 30.09
N ALA A 259 -15.36 -2.03 29.77
CA ALA A 259 -14.87 -2.01 28.38
C ALA A 259 -14.57 -3.42 27.88
N VAL A 260 -13.95 -4.26 28.70
CA VAL A 260 -13.66 -5.68 28.35
C VAL A 260 -14.96 -6.46 28.11
N ILE A 261 -15.98 -6.27 28.97
CA ILE A 261 -17.30 -6.90 28.80
C ILE A 261 -17.98 -6.42 27.51
N ALA A 262 -18.03 -5.11 27.26
CA ALA A 262 -18.63 -4.56 26.05
C ALA A 262 -17.96 -5.08 24.78
N VAL A 263 -16.62 -5.12 24.76
CA VAL A 263 -15.83 -5.67 23.66
C VAL A 263 -16.06 -7.18 23.50
N GLY A 264 -16.15 -7.94 24.60
CA GLY A 264 -16.50 -9.36 24.56
C GLY A 264 -17.87 -9.63 23.92
N ILE A 265 -18.87 -8.79 24.24
CA ILE A 265 -20.20 -8.86 23.61
C ILE A 265 -20.10 -8.57 22.10
N VAL A 266 -19.33 -7.56 21.69
CA VAL A 266 -19.14 -7.23 20.26
C VAL A 266 -18.47 -8.39 19.52
N ILE A 267 -17.46 -9.04 20.10
CA ILE A 267 -16.83 -10.23 19.52
C ILE A 267 -17.85 -11.38 19.39
N ALA A 268 -18.61 -11.64 20.43
CA ALA A 268 -19.64 -12.69 20.41
C ALA A 268 -20.70 -12.41 19.34
N LEU A 269 -21.12 -11.16 19.17
CA LEU A 269 -22.03 -10.74 18.10
C LEU A 269 -21.40 -10.90 16.72
N THR A 270 -20.12 -10.52 16.54
CA THR A 270 -19.41 -10.71 15.27
C THR A 270 -19.35 -12.19 14.88
N LEU A 271 -19.04 -13.07 15.83
CA LEU A 271 -18.97 -14.51 15.58
C LEU A 271 -20.37 -15.11 15.35
N GLY A 272 -21.39 -14.66 16.06
CA GLY A 272 -22.77 -15.07 15.83
C GLY A 272 -23.35 -14.62 14.49
N LEU A 273 -22.91 -13.46 14.03
CA LEU A 273 -23.31 -12.89 12.73
C LEU A 273 -22.36 -13.31 11.58
N TRP A 274 -21.36 -14.14 11.84
CA TRP A 274 -20.40 -14.60 10.84
C TRP A 274 -21.09 -15.26 9.64
N TYR A 275 -21.99 -16.20 9.88
CA TYR A 275 -22.74 -16.89 8.83
C TYR A 275 -23.70 -15.96 8.06
N PRO A 276 -24.54 -15.12 8.70
CA PRO A 276 -25.30 -14.08 8.00
C PRO A 276 -24.46 -13.13 7.16
N PHE A 277 -23.27 -12.73 7.62
CA PHE A 277 -22.39 -11.86 6.83
C PHE A 277 -21.81 -12.55 5.61
N GLN A 278 -21.48 -13.84 5.68
CA GLN A 278 -21.07 -14.59 4.49
C GLN A 278 -22.18 -14.63 3.43
N PHE A 279 -23.45 -14.83 3.85
CA PHE A 279 -24.60 -14.74 2.96
C PHE A 279 -24.76 -13.37 2.35
N LEU A 280 -24.63 -12.32 3.16
CA LEU A 280 -24.70 -10.94 2.70
C LEU A 280 -23.62 -10.64 1.65
N PHE A 281 -22.38 -11.05 1.89
CA PHE A 281 -21.27 -10.87 0.98
C PHE A 281 -21.41 -11.68 -0.31
N PHE A 282 -22.08 -12.82 -0.26
CA PHE A 282 -22.37 -13.62 -1.45
C PHE A 282 -23.40 -12.92 -2.36
N TYR A 283 -24.49 -12.39 -1.81
CA TYR A 283 -25.54 -11.73 -2.60
C TYR A 283 -25.19 -10.30 -3.01
N LEU A 284 -24.55 -9.56 -2.13
CA LEU A 284 -24.12 -8.18 -2.40
C LEU A 284 -22.64 -8.18 -2.80
N ASN A 285 -22.38 -8.60 -4.02
CA ASN A 285 -21.02 -8.68 -4.58
C ASN A 285 -20.50 -7.28 -4.94
N SER A 286 -20.25 -6.43 -3.94
CA SER A 286 -19.79 -5.06 -4.10
C SER A 286 -18.87 -4.63 -2.96
N GLY A 287 -17.81 -3.88 -3.28
CA GLY A 287 -16.91 -3.31 -2.27
C GLY A 287 -17.61 -2.38 -1.25
N TRP A 288 -18.75 -1.78 -1.61
CA TRP A 288 -19.54 -0.94 -0.71
C TRP A 288 -20.17 -1.72 0.47
N THR A 289 -20.38 -3.05 0.31
CA THR A 289 -20.88 -3.90 1.40
C THR A 289 -19.92 -3.98 2.56
N VAL A 290 -18.61 -3.93 2.31
CA VAL A 290 -17.58 -3.88 3.35
C VAL A 290 -17.75 -2.65 4.22
N LEU A 291 -17.93 -1.48 3.60
CA LEU A 291 -18.13 -0.23 4.31
C LEU A 291 -19.46 -0.25 5.10
N LEU A 292 -20.53 -0.78 4.51
CA LEU A 292 -21.81 -0.92 5.16
C LEU A 292 -21.71 -1.79 6.42
N VAL A 293 -21.08 -2.96 6.32
CA VAL A 293 -20.88 -3.87 7.47
C VAL A 293 -19.97 -3.23 8.52
N ALA A 294 -18.92 -2.48 8.10
CA ALA A 294 -18.03 -1.77 9.02
C ALA A 294 -18.78 -0.72 9.84
N VAL A 295 -19.61 0.09 9.17
CA VAL A 295 -20.43 1.13 9.85
C VAL A 295 -21.49 0.49 10.76
N LEU A 296 -22.13 -0.58 10.31
CA LEU A 296 -23.11 -1.32 11.08
C LEU A 296 -22.50 -1.92 12.35
N MET A 297 -21.36 -2.61 12.23
CA MET A 297 -20.67 -3.21 13.37
C MET A 297 -20.09 -2.17 14.32
N ALA A 298 -19.58 -1.05 13.78
CA ALA A 298 -19.17 0.09 14.61
C ALA A 298 -20.36 0.69 15.38
N GLY A 299 -21.50 0.84 14.72
CA GLY A 299 -22.74 1.32 15.36
C GLY A 299 -23.24 0.38 16.46
N ILE A 300 -23.25 -0.92 16.19
CA ILE A 300 -23.57 -1.95 17.22
C ILE A 300 -22.59 -1.85 18.38
N GLY A 301 -21.29 -1.74 18.10
CA GLY A 301 -20.26 -1.57 19.13
C GLY A 301 -20.49 -0.32 20.00
N VAL A 302 -20.82 0.82 19.38
CA VAL A 302 -21.18 2.05 20.10
C VAL A 302 -22.42 1.85 20.98
N ALA A 303 -23.47 1.22 20.44
CA ALA A 303 -24.71 0.96 21.19
C ALA A 303 -24.45 0.06 22.41
N VAL A 304 -23.74 -1.06 22.21
CA VAL A 304 -23.33 -1.96 23.31
C VAL A 304 -22.50 -1.21 24.35
N GLY A 305 -21.55 -0.39 23.90
CA GLY A 305 -20.71 0.40 24.79
C GLY A 305 -21.48 1.45 25.59
N LEU A 306 -22.54 2.05 25.03
CA LEU A 306 -23.42 3.00 25.73
C LEU A 306 -24.28 2.29 26.79
N ILE A 307 -24.74 1.06 26.51
CA ILE A 307 -25.57 0.27 27.44
C ILE A 307 -24.72 -0.24 28.61
N VAL A 308 -23.55 -0.80 28.34
CA VAL A 308 -22.69 -1.44 29.34
C VAL A 308 -21.83 -0.43 30.12
N GLY A 309 -21.56 0.74 29.53
CA GLY A 309 -20.50 1.65 29.98
C GLY A 309 -20.72 2.35 31.33
N GLY A 310 -21.98 2.51 31.78
CA GLY A 310 -22.28 3.20 33.05
C GLY A 310 -21.71 4.64 33.07
N ASP A 311 -21.01 5.00 34.14
CA ASP A 311 -20.44 6.35 34.29
C ASP A 311 -19.36 6.70 33.25
N GLY A 312 -18.68 5.68 32.68
CA GLY A 312 -17.66 5.81 31.64
C GLY A 312 -18.17 5.55 30.21
N LYS A 313 -19.49 5.63 29.96
CA LYS A 313 -20.14 5.23 28.70
C LYS A 313 -19.49 5.76 27.43
N ALA A 314 -19.01 6.99 27.41
CA ALA A 314 -18.39 7.58 26.21
C ALA A 314 -17.07 6.90 25.82
N VAL A 315 -16.25 6.52 26.79
CA VAL A 315 -14.96 5.84 26.55
C VAL A 315 -15.21 4.40 26.14
N VAL A 316 -16.13 3.71 26.83
CA VAL A 316 -16.52 2.33 26.52
C VAL A 316 -17.15 2.24 25.13
N ALA A 317 -18.05 3.17 24.78
CA ALA A 317 -18.68 3.22 23.47
C ALA A 317 -17.68 3.45 22.33
N ARG A 318 -16.70 4.34 22.51
CA ARG A 318 -15.64 4.55 21.53
C ARG A 318 -14.78 3.30 21.33
N THR A 319 -14.38 2.63 22.43
CA THR A 319 -13.56 1.42 22.37
C THR A 319 -14.33 0.28 21.70
N ALA A 320 -15.57 0.02 22.11
CA ALA A 320 -16.42 -1.02 21.55
C ALA A 320 -16.79 -0.74 20.08
N GLY A 321 -17.03 0.52 19.73
CA GLY A 321 -17.29 0.95 18.35
C GLY A 321 -16.08 0.78 17.43
N LEU A 322 -14.87 1.14 17.91
CA LEU A 322 -13.63 0.90 17.16
C LEU A 322 -13.40 -0.60 16.94
N VAL A 323 -13.58 -1.42 17.97
CA VAL A 323 -13.45 -2.87 17.84
C VAL A 323 -14.48 -3.38 16.83
N GLY A 324 -15.76 -2.98 16.96
CA GLY A 324 -16.81 -3.40 16.02
C GLY A 324 -16.48 -3.07 14.57
N GLY A 325 -16.05 -1.85 14.28
CA GLY A 325 -15.62 -1.48 12.92
C GLY A 325 -14.43 -2.28 12.41
N LEU A 326 -13.44 -2.55 13.27
CA LEU A 326 -12.24 -3.29 12.90
C LEU A 326 -12.47 -4.81 12.75
N THR A 327 -13.54 -5.39 13.36
CA THR A 327 -13.88 -6.81 13.19
C THR A 327 -14.28 -7.17 11.76
N VAL A 328 -14.57 -6.18 10.92
CA VAL A 328 -14.84 -6.40 9.50
C VAL A 328 -13.60 -6.85 8.75
N ILE A 329 -12.38 -6.47 9.17
CA ILE A 329 -11.14 -6.89 8.51
C ILE A 329 -11.00 -8.42 8.49
N PRO A 330 -11.09 -9.16 9.64
CA PRO A 330 -11.09 -10.62 9.63
C PRO A 330 -12.20 -11.25 8.79
N LEU A 331 -13.42 -10.65 8.77
CA LEU A 331 -14.54 -11.15 7.97
C LEU A 331 -14.28 -11.02 6.46
N VAL A 332 -13.71 -9.89 6.03
CA VAL A 332 -13.32 -9.66 4.63
C VAL A 332 -12.20 -10.59 4.22
N LEU A 333 -11.19 -10.78 5.07
CA LEU A 333 -10.11 -11.72 4.80
C LEU A 333 -10.63 -13.15 4.65
N ASP A 334 -11.57 -13.59 5.51
CA ASP A 334 -12.20 -14.90 5.41
C ASP A 334 -12.93 -15.06 4.07
N GLN A 335 -13.73 -14.07 3.67
CA GLN A 335 -14.43 -14.06 2.40
C GLN A 335 -13.50 -14.10 1.19
N MET A 336 -12.35 -13.42 1.27
CA MET A 336 -11.34 -13.45 0.22
C MET A 336 -10.68 -14.82 0.09
N PHE A 337 -10.35 -15.46 1.23
CA PHE A 337 -9.76 -16.80 1.21
C PHE A 337 -10.73 -17.89 0.74
N LEU A 338 -12.05 -17.69 0.87
CA LEU A 338 -13.04 -18.58 0.25
C LEU A 338 -12.98 -18.59 -1.28
N ARG A 339 -12.45 -17.54 -1.92
CA ARG A 339 -12.26 -17.45 -3.38
C ARG A 339 -10.85 -17.88 -3.83
N TRP A 340 -10.03 -18.40 -2.92
CA TRP A 340 -8.63 -18.73 -3.19
C TRP A 340 -8.45 -19.73 -4.33
N ASP A 341 -9.18 -20.84 -4.31
CA ASP A 341 -9.08 -21.87 -5.35
C ASP A 341 -9.46 -21.34 -6.73
N GLU A 342 -10.52 -20.55 -6.80
CA GLU A 342 -10.95 -19.91 -8.03
C GLU A 342 -9.91 -18.89 -8.50
N TYR A 343 -9.29 -18.14 -7.58
CA TYR A 343 -8.23 -17.20 -7.88
C TYR A 343 -7.02 -17.91 -8.47
N VAL A 344 -6.50 -18.94 -7.82
CA VAL A 344 -5.31 -19.69 -8.27
C VAL A 344 -5.53 -20.35 -9.63
N THR A 345 -6.70 -20.89 -9.89
CA THR A 345 -7.01 -21.54 -11.19
C THR A 345 -7.11 -20.56 -12.35
N ARG A 346 -7.41 -19.29 -12.09
CA ARG A 346 -7.54 -18.24 -13.11
C ARG A 346 -6.25 -17.47 -13.39
N ILE A 347 -5.24 -17.59 -12.52
CA ILE A 347 -3.95 -16.93 -12.72
C ILE A 347 -3.17 -17.67 -13.81
N PRO A 348 -2.58 -16.96 -14.79
CA PRO A 348 -1.62 -17.57 -15.70
C PRO A 348 -0.44 -18.16 -14.94
N LEU A 349 -0.02 -19.38 -15.28
CA LEU A 349 1.12 -20.09 -14.67
C LEU A 349 2.42 -19.26 -14.61
N SER A 350 2.54 -18.24 -15.48
CA SER A 350 3.71 -17.35 -15.53
C SER A 350 3.74 -16.26 -14.45
N ASN A 351 2.61 -15.93 -13.82
CA ASN A 351 2.52 -14.76 -12.92
C ASN A 351 2.65 -15.14 -11.43
N GLY A 352 2.40 -16.41 -11.07
CA GLY A 352 2.37 -16.85 -9.68
C GLY A 352 1.21 -16.23 -8.88
N VAL A 353 0.98 -16.71 -7.68
CA VAL A 353 -0.12 -16.29 -6.78
C VAL A 353 0.10 -14.87 -6.24
N ILE A 354 1.33 -14.58 -5.84
CA ILE A 354 1.73 -13.19 -5.51
C ILE A 354 2.22 -12.53 -6.78
N ALA A 355 1.51 -11.50 -7.21
CA ALA A 355 1.82 -10.84 -8.47
C ALA A 355 3.16 -10.11 -8.44
N THR A 356 3.94 -10.30 -9.50
CA THR A 356 5.25 -9.65 -9.68
C THR A 356 5.17 -8.41 -10.55
N ILE A 357 4.12 -8.25 -11.37
CA ILE A 357 4.01 -7.23 -12.40
C ILE A 357 2.54 -6.79 -12.57
N GLY A 358 2.33 -5.49 -12.73
CA GLY A 358 1.04 -4.91 -13.08
C GLY A 358 0.15 -4.59 -11.89
N ALA A 359 -1.00 -3.99 -12.17
CA ALA A 359 -1.97 -3.57 -11.16
C ALA A 359 -3.15 -4.55 -11.01
N SER A 360 -3.36 -5.44 -11.96
CA SER A 360 -4.41 -6.46 -11.96
C SER A 360 -4.15 -7.53 -13.01
N THR A 361 -4.73 -8.71 -12.80
CA THR A 361 -4.69 -9.82 -13.76
C THR A 361 -5.81 -9.66 -14.79
N PRO A 362 -5.50 -9.53 -16.11
CA PRO A 362 -6.52 -9.29 -17.15
C PRO A 362 -7.60 -10.37 -17.21
N ALA A 363 -7.27 -11.63 -16.89
CA ALA A 363 -8.22 -12.74 -16.87
C ALA A 363 -9.27 -12.60 -15.75
N ILE A 364 -8.85 -12.08 -14.59
CA ILE A 364 -9.71 -11.90 -13.41
C ILE A 364 -10.57 -10.64 -13.57
N ARG A 365 -10.01 -9.56 -14.10
CA ARG A 365 -10.74 -8.29 -14.30
C ARG A 365 -11.98 -8.43 -15.21
N ARG A 366 -12.05 -9.48 -16.03
CA ARG A 366 -13.22 -9.77 -16.88
C ARG A 366 -14.35 -10.47 -16.15
N VAL A 367 -14.10 -10.91 -14.92
CA VAL A 367 -15.09 -11.60 -14.08
C VAL A 367 -15.81 -10.56 -13.23
N ASP A 368 -17.13 -10.61 -13.25
CA ASP A 368 -17.97 -9.73 -12.44
C ASP A 368 -18.11 -10.28 -11.00
N ASP A 369 -16.96 -10.51 -10.34
CA ASP A 369 -16.87 -10.88 -8.93
C ASP A 369 -15.97 -9.89 -8.19
N ALA A 370 -16.58 -9.06 -7.33
CA ALA A 370 -15.87 -8.02 -6.60
C ALA A 370 -14.83 -8.61 -5.61
N TRP A 371 -15.10 -9.77 -5.02
CA TRP A 371 -14.20 -10.41 -4.06
C TRP A 371 -12.95 -10.96 -4.73
N LEU A 372 -13.13 -11.56 -5.90
CA LEU A 372 -12.03 -12.06 -6.71
C LEU A 372 -11.15 -10.90 -7.21
N ASN A 373 -11.77 -9.83 -7.68
CA ASN A 373 -11.06 -8.60 -8.10
C ASN A 373 -10.35 -7.92 -6.92
N MET A 374 -10.94 -7.95 -5.72
CA MET A 374 -10.33 -7.40 -4.51
C MET A 374 -9.12 -8.25 -4.07
N LEU A 375 -9.20 -9.58 -4.13
CA LEU A 375 -8.10 -10.48 -3.85
C LEU A 375 -6.94 -10.26 -4.83
N ASP A 376 -7.24 -10.18 -6.13
CA ASP A 376 -6.26 -9.86 -7.17
C ASP A 376 -5.56 -8.51 -6.92
N SER A 377 -6.34 -7.49 -6.63
CA SER A 377 -5.78 -6.17 -6.29
C SER A 377 -4.88 -6.20 -5.06
N MET A 378 -5.26 -6.95 -4.01
CA MET A 378 -4.44 -7.07 -2.80
C MET A 378 -3.12 -7.78 -3.06
N THR A 379 -3.10 -8.87 -3.85
CA THR A 379 -1.87 -9.59 -4.17
C THR A 379 -0.92 -8.75 -5.03
N HIS A 380 -1.45 -7.90 -5.94
CA HIS A 380 -0.66 -6.96 -6.72
C HIS A 380 -0.13 -5.80 -5.88
N MET A 381 -0.92 -5.29 -4.92
CA MET A 381 -0.54 -4.16 -4.07
C MET A 381 0.42 -4.55 -2.94
N LEU A 382 0.45 -5.82 -2.52
CA LEU A 382 1.14 -6.26 -1.32
C LEU A 382 2.62 -5.85 -1.29
N LEU A 383 3.39 -6.25 -2.30
CA LEU A 383 4.84 -6.01 -2.33
C LEU A 383 5.19 -4.54 -2.57
N PRO A 384 4.57 -3.82 -3.52
CA PRO A 384 4.81 -2.38 -3.69
C PRO A 384 4.47 -1.58 -2.43
N THR A 385 3.36 -1.91 -1.75
CA THR A 385 2.96 -1.26 -0.49
C THR A 385 4.00 -1.50 0.60
N ILE A 386 4.49 -2.73 0.77
CA ILE A 386 5.54 -3.06 1.75
C ILE A 386 6.84 -2.31 1.43
N ALA A 387 7.23 -2.24 0.15
CA ALA A 387 8.43 -1.52 -0.27
C ALA A 387 8.39 -0.04 0.10
N LEU A 388 7.28 0.63 -0.19
CA LEU A 388 7.05 2.04 0.17
C LEU A 388 6.93 2.22 1.69
N MET A 389 6.22 1.29 2.35
CA MET A 389 5.97 1.34 3.79
C MET A 389 7.27 1.27 4.60
N ILE A 390 8.21 0.38 4.26
CA ILE A 390 9.44 0.16 5.05
C ILE A 390 10.25 1.45 5.20
N ILE A 391 10.43 2.21 4.13
CA ILE A 391 11.23 3.44 4.13
C ILE A 391 10.52 4.54 4.90
N SER A 392 9.22 4.74 4.63
CA SER A 392 8.40 5.73 5.33
C SER A 392 8.27 5.39 6.83
N LEU A 393 8.12 4.11 7.17
CA LEU A 393 8.09 3.63 8.55
C LEU A 393 9.37 3.98 9.30
N ALA A 394 10.53 3.78 8.68
CA ALA A 394 11.82 4.14 9.30
C ALA A 394 11.90 5.65 9.58
N ALA A 395 11.44 6.49 8.66
CA ALA A 395 11.38 7.93 8.84
C ALA A 395 10.42 8.34 9.96
N TYR A 396 9.16 7.87 9.92
CA TYR A 396 8.15 8.21 10.94
C TYR A 396 8.53 7.71 12.34
N THR A 397 9.16 6.53 12.45
CA THR A 397 9.66 6.02 13.73
C THR A 397 10.68 6.96 14.35
N ARG A 398 11.64 7.45 13.58
CA ARG A 398 12.67 8.39 14.03
C ARG A 398 12.06 9.74 14.43
N TYR A 399 11.18 10.29 13.60
CA TYR A 399 10.51 11.56 13.88
C TYR A 399 9.61 11.47 15.11
N ALA A 400 8.83 10.39 15.25
CA ALA A 400 7.97 10.20 16.41
C ALA A 400 8.79 10.04 17.71
N ARG A 401 9.89 9.28 17.65
CA ARG A 401 10.80 9.12 18.79
C ARG A 401 11.41 10.46 19.20
N ALA A 402 11.99 11.20 18.27
CA ALA A 402 12.62 12.49 18.54
C ALA A 402 11.61 13.50 19.13
N SER A 403 10.46 13.68 18.45
CA SER A 403 9.42 14.60 18.89
C SER A 403 8.86 14.27 20.28
N LEU A 404 8.66 12.97 20.59
CA LEU A 404 8.18 12.59 21.93
C LEU A 404 9.23 12.85 23.00
N LEU A 405 10.50 12.57 22.74
CA LEU A 405 11.60 12.85 23.69
C LEU A 405 11.72 14.35 24.00
N ASP A 406 11.61 15.21 22.97
CA ASP A 406 11.64 16.66 23.14
C ASP A 406 10.47 17.14 24.01
N VAL A 407 9.27 16.63 23.76
CA VAL A 407 8.07 16.99 24.50
C VAL A 407 8.11 16.49 25.96
N MET A 408 8.64 15.29 26.20
CA MET A 408 8.72 14.70 27.55
C MET A 408 9.59 15.52 28.52
N ASN A 409 10.49 16.35 27.98
CA ASN A 409 11.37 17.22 28.75
C ASN A 409 10.77 18.61 29.06
N GLN A 410 9.58 18.94 28.51
CA GLN A 410 8.92 20.22 28.68
C GLN A 410 8.32 20.40 30.09
N ASP A 411 8.28 21.65 30.56
CA ASP A 411 7.84 21.98 31.92
C ASP A 411 6.39 21.61 32.21
N TYR A 412 5.49 21.69 31.23
CA TYR A 412 4.11 21.30 31.42
C TYR A 412 3.93 19.79 31.64
N VAL A 413 4.84 18.96 31.09
CA VAL A 413 4.85 17.50 31.34
C VAL A 413 5.37 17.23 32.75
N ARG A 414 6.42 17.94 33.18
CA ARG A 414 6.93 17.87 34.57
C ARG A 414 5.87 18.31 35.58
N THR A 415 5.14 19.40 35.28
CA THR A 415 4.02 19.88 36.09
C THR A 415 2.88 18.85 36.18
N ALA A 416 2.54 18.18 35.09
CA ALA A 416 1.54 17.13 35.11
C ALA A 416 1.94 15.94 36.01
N ARG A 417 3.21 15.54 35.99
CA ARG A 417 3.76 14.52 36.90
C ARG A 417 3.76 14.99 38.36
N ALA A 418 4.15 16.25 38.63
CA ALA A 418 4.14 16.82 39.97
C ALA A 418 2.72 16.89 40.58
N LYS A 419 1.66 17.01 39.75
CA LYS A 419 0.25 16.93 40.16
C LYS A 419 -0.23 15.50 40.44
N GLY A 420 0.63 14.48 40.37
CA GLY A 420 0.29 13.10 40.67
C GLY A 420 -0.52 12.38 39.59
N LEU A 421 -0.56 12.89 38.36
CA LEU A 421 -1.23 12.21 37.24
C LEU A 421 -0.46 10.93 36.89
N GLY A 422 -1.21 9.83 36.65
CA GLY A 422 -0.61 8.57 36.22
C GLY A 422 0.16 8.71 34.90
N GLU A 423 1.31 8.04 34.78
CA GLU A 423 2.24 8.18 33.63
C GLU A 423 1.54 7.97 32.29
N ARG A 424 0.60 7.02 32.18
CA ARG A 424 -0.20 6.81 30.96
C ARG A 424 -0.98 8.06 30.56
N THR A 425 -1.57 8.76 31.52
CA THR A 425 -2.32 10.00 31.28
C THR A 425 -1.37 11.12 30.85
N VAL A 426 -0.23 11.24 31.49
CA VAL A 426 0.82 12.21 31.15
C VAL A 426 1.29 11.99 29.72
N VAL A 427 1.64 10.75 29.37
CA VAL A 427 2.10 10.41 28.02
C VAL A 427 1.02 10.63 26.96
N MET A 428 -0.15 9.99 27.11
CA MET A 428 -1.17 9.98 26.04
C MET A 428 -1.92 11.32 25.90
N ARG A 429 -2.19 12.02 26.99
CA ARG A 429 -3.00 13.24 26.97
C ARG A 429 -2.17 14.51 26.83
N HIS A 430 -0.97 14.55 27.43
CA HIS A 430 -0.13 15.74 27.47
C HIS A 430 1.05 15.69 26.52
N ALA A 431 1.80 14.59 26.51
CA ALA A 431 3.00 14.47 25.67
C ALA A 431 2.68 14.11 24.22
N PHE A 432 1.96 13.02 23.99
CA PHE A 432 1.67 12.49 22.64
C PHE A 432 0.94 13.52 21.76
N ARG A 433 -0.09 14.16 22.29
CA ARG A 433 -0.88 15.16 21.54
C ARG A 433 0.01 16.29 21.00
N ASN A 434 0.97 16.75 21.80
CA ASN A 434 1.87 17.81 21.39
C ASN A 434 3.00 17.31 20.49
N ALA A 435 3.47 16.08 20.70
CA ALA A 435 4.46 15.43 19.85
C ALA A 435 3.93 15.17 18.42
N MET A 436 2.61 15.04 18.25
CA MET A 436 1.99 14.86 16.92
C MET A 436 2.01 16.12 16.04
N ILE A 437 2.22 17.32 16.60
CA ILE A 437 2.19 18.56 15.81
C ILE A 437 3.30 18.57 14.73
N PRO A 438 4.59 18.35 15.03
CA PRO A 438 5.63 18.24 14.01
C PRO A 438 5.40 17.07 13.05
N ILE A 439 4.91 15.94 13.57
CA ILE A 439 4.65 14.75 12.77
C ILE A 439 3.53 15.03 11.74
N ALA A 440 2.46 15.71 12.13
CA ALA A 440 1.39 16.12 11.23
C ALA A 440 1.90 17.01 10.07
N THR A 441 2.88 17.86 10.33
CA THR A 441 3.51 18.70 9.29
C THR A 441 4.26 17.83 8.27
N ILE A 442 5.02 16.83 8.75
CA ILE A 442 5.77 15.91 7.88
C ILE A 442 4.79 15.07 7.05
N ILE A 443 3.73 14.54 7.68
CA ILE A 443 2.66 13.80 7.00
C ILE A 443 2.05 14.65 5.88
N ALA A 444 1.76 15.92 6.13
CA ALA A 444 1.19 16.81 5.12
C ALA A 444 2.15 17.05 3.94
N LEU A 445 3.46 17.15 4.19
CA LEU A 445 4.48 17.24 3.14
C LEU A 445 4.58 15.95 2.33
N ASP A 446 4.52 14.80 2.98
CA ASP A 446 4.57 13.50 2.32
C ASP A 446 3.33 13.27 1.44
N PHE A 447 2.13 13.70 1.88
CA PHE A 447 0.94 13.69 1.02
C PHE A 447 1.12 14.52 -0.25
N GLY A 448 1.82 15.66 -0.17
CA GLY A 448 2.21 16.44 -1.35
C GLY A 448 3.14 15.66 -2.29
N ALA A 449 4.11 14.95 -1.73
CA ALA A 449 5.04 14.12 -2.49
C ALA A 449 4.37 12.90 -3.15
N VAL A 450 3.31 12.36 -2.55
CA VAL A 450 2.51 11.23 -3.08
C VAL A 450 1.96 11.53 -4.47
N ILE A 451 1.53 12.76 -4.72
CA ILE A 451 0.99 13.18 -6.03
C ILE A 451 2.06 13.09 -7.13
N GLY A 452 3.34 13.32 -6.78
CA GLY A 452 4.47 13.12 -7.68
C GLY A 452 4.75 11.65 -8.05
N GLY A 453 4.14 10.72 -7.33
CA GLY A 453 4.21 9.29 -7.58
C GLY A 453 5.50 8.62 -7.09
N ALA A 454 5.39 7.33 -6.88
CA ALA A 454 6.50 6.47 -6.52
C ALA A 454 7.19 5.92 -7.78
N VAL A 455 7.70 6.79 -8.65
CA VAL A 455 8.19 6.49 -10.02
C VAL A 455 9.06 5.23 -10.08
N ILE A 456 9.98 5.08 -9.14
CA ILE A 456 10.91 3.93 -9.11
C ILE A 456 10.16 2.63 -8.77
N THR A 457 9.30 2.66 -7.75
CA THR A 457 8.52 1.49 -7.33
C THR A 457 7.53 1.08 -8.42
N GLU A 458 6.82 2.06 -9.02
CA GLU A 458 5.91 1.84 -10.15
C GLU A 458 6.63 1.16 -11.32
N ARG A 459 7.87 1.56 -11.61
CA ARG A 459 8.68 0.95 -12.67
C ARG A 459 9.13 -0.47 -12.36
N VAL A 460 9.56 -0.75 -11.12
CA VAL A 460 10.01 -2.09 -10.70
C VAL A 460 8.87 -3.09 -10.75
N PHE A 461 7.68 -2.69 -10.32
CA PHE A 461 6.48 -3.53 -10.31
C PHE A 461 5.61 -3.38 -11.58
N ALA A 462 6.05 -2.59 -12.57
CA ALA A 462 5.30 -2.26 -13.79
C ALA A 462 3.87 -1.78 -13.48
N TRP A 463 3.72 -0.98 -12.43
CA TRP A 463 2.47 -0.41 -11.99
C TRP A 463 2.16 0.83 -12.81
N GLN A 464 1.01 0.84 -13.51
CA GLN A 464 0.61 1.98 -14.34
C GLN A 464 -0.05 3.06 -13.47
N ALA A 465 0.71 4.09 -13.12
CA ALA A 465 0.29 5.19 -12.27
C ALA A 465 0.96 6.52 -12.70
N MET A 466 0.92 7.56 -11.88
CA MET A 466 1.41 8.90 -12.24
C MET A 466 2.91 8.92 -12.61
N GLY A 467 3.74 8.16 -11.91
CA GLY A 467 5.18 8.09 -12.20
C GLY A 467 5.46 7.38 -13.52
N SER A 468 4.70 6.35 -13.88
CA SER A 468 4.80 5.69 -15.18
C SER A 468 4.33 6.60 -16.31
N LEU A 469 3.22 7.34 -16.10
CA LEU A 469 2.72 8.35 -17.04
C LEU A 469 3.76 9.45 -17.31
N PHE A 470 4.38 9.97 -16.25
CA PHE A 470 5.45 10.95 -16.36
C PHE A 470 6.64 10.40 -17.16
N ASN A 471 7.05 9.17 -16.90
CA ASN A 471 8.20 8.55 -17.57
C ASN A 471 7.91 8.25 -19.06
N GLU A 472 6.68 7.84 -19.41
CA GLU A 472 6.26 7.71 -20.81
C GLU A 472 6.37 9.05 -21.54
N CYS A 473 5.80 10.11 -20.99
CA CYS A 473 5.87 11.45 -21.57
C CYS A 473 7.31 11.96 -21.74
N CYS A 474 8.21 11.63 -20.81
CA CYS A 474 9.62 12.01 -20.92
C CYS A 474 10.40 11.17 -21.92
N ASN A 475 10.17 9.85 -21.97
CA ASN A 475 10.87 8.94 -22.87
C ASN A 475 10.51 9.18 -24.33
N ASP A 476 9.24 9.44 -24.64
CA ASP A 476 8.80 9.75 -26.01
C ASP A 476 9.47 11.02 -26.53
N ARG A 477 9.81 11.95 -25.64
CA ARG A 477 10.52 13.20 -26.01
C ARG A 477 12.03 13.05 -26.08
N LEU A 478 12.62 12.19 -25.22
CA LEU A 478 14.08 12.00 -25.14
C LEU A 478 14.59 10.92 -26.10
N ASN A 479 13.73 10.05 -26.60
CA ASN A 479 14.07 9.01 -27.54
C ASN A 479 13.23 9.13 -28.84
N PRO A 480 13.45 10.20 -29.61
CA PRO A 480 12.74 10.43 -30.86
C PRO A 480 13.10 9.41 -31.96
N ARG A 481 14.01 8.53 -31.72
CA ARG A 481 14.26 7.33 -32.50
C ARG A 481 13.57 6.17 -31.79
N GLY A 482 12.30 6.02 -31.99
CA GLY A 482 11.58 4.76 -31.84
C GLY A 482 12.23 3.71 -32.72
N GLN A 483 13.47 3.36 -32.44
CA GLN A 483 14.03 2.13 -32.97
C GLN A 483 13.19 1.04 -32.31
N PRO A 484 12.41 0.27 -33.08
CA PRO A 484 11.90 -0.99 -32.59
C PRO A 484 13.14 -1.66 -32.02
N LYS A 485 13.13 -1.96 -30.70
CA LYS A 485 14.19 -2.71 -30.03
C LYS A 485 14.59 -3.77 -31.00
N ASP A 486 15.85 -3.71 -31.46
CA ASP A 486 16.36 -4.46 -32.60
C ASP A 486 16.05 -5.95 -32.43
N ASP A 487 14.86 -6.35 -32.86
CA ASP A 487 14.40 -7.73 -32.97
C ASP A 487 15.17 -8.46 -34.08
N ARG A 488 16.11 -7.73 -34.74
CA ARG A 488 17.03 -8.30 -35.75
C ARG A 488 17.95 -9.35 -35.15
N ARG A 489 18.31 -9.25 -33.87
CA ARG A 489 19.09 -10.30 -33.19
C ARG A 489 18.24 -11.55 -32.92
N ASN A 490 16.99 -11.38 -32.54
CA ASN A 490 16.04 -12.49 -32.34
C ASN A 490 15.59 -13.07 -33.68
N ASN A 491 15.32 -12.22 -34.67
CA ASN A 491 14.94 -12.65 -36.00
C ASN A 491 16.10 -13.35 -36.76
N ARG A 492 17.36 -13.00 -36.48
CA ARG A 492 18.50 -13.76 -36.97
C ARG A 492 18.66 -15.14 -36.31
N LYS A 493 18.34 -15.25 -35.01
CA LYS A 493 18.35 -16.55 -34.31
C LYS A 493 17.17 -17.42 -34.76
N THR A 494 15.99 -16.86 -34.93
CA THR A 494 14.80 -17.58 -35.45
C THR A 494 14.97 -17.93 -36.92
N ARG A 495 15.53 -17.04 -37.73
CA ARG A 495 15.85 -17.37 -39.15
C ARG A 495 16.95 -18.41 -39.29
N LYS A 496 17.98 -18.43 -38.44
CA LYS A 496 18.97 -19.49 -38.40
C LYS A 496 18.39 -20.83 -37.94
N ARG A 497 17.49 -20.79 -36.94
CA ARG A 497 16.78 -21.98 -36.44
C ARG A 497 15.79 -22.52 -37.48
N ASN A 498 15.05 -21.66 -38.16
CA ASN A 498 14.14 -22.07 -39.24
C ASN A 498 14.89 -22.51 -40.53
N ARG A 499 16.11 -21.99 -40.81
CA ARG A 499 16.96 -22.52 -41.90
C ARG A 499 17.60 -23.85 -41.54
N ALA A 500 17.92 -24.09 -40.26
CA ALA A 500 18.41 -25.40 -39.81
C ALA A 500 17.29 -26.45 -39.89
N VAL A 501 16.06 -26.09 -39.58
CA VAL A 501 14.88 -26.99 -39.72
C VAL A 501 14.47 -27.18 -41.18
N ALA A 502 14.65 -26.19 -42.04
CA ALA A 502 14.32 -26.29 -43.47
C ALA A 502 15.40 -27.02 -44.31
N GLY A 503 16.62 -27.14 -43.75
CA GLY A 503 17.72 -27.89 -44.39
C GLY A 503 17.73 -29.40 -44.08
N CYS A 504 16.80 -29.88 -43.25
CA CYS A 504 16.72 -31.30 -42.87
C CYS A 504 15.50 -31.99 -43.50
N ARG A 505 15.25 -31.72 -44.77
CA ARG A 505 14.26 -32.47 -45.56
C ARG A 505 15.01 -33.37 -46.52
N MET A 506 15.28 -34.59 -46.07
CA MET A 506 15.65 -35.67 -46.97
C MET A 506 14.39 -36.42 -47.43
N ASP A 507 14.36 -36.74 -48.70
CA ASP A 507 13.35 -37.59 -49.33
C ASP A 507 13.30 -38.94 -48.61
N GLY A 508 12.15 -39.26 -47.99
CA GLY A 508 11.92 -40.59 -47.44
C GLY A 508 11.44 -40.70 -45.99
N GLY A 509 10.74 -39.76 -45.44
CA GLY A 509 9.80 -40.02 -44.30
C GLY A 509 10.35 -40.47 -42.96
N GLN A 510 11.61 -40.22 -42.58
CA GLN A 510 12.11 -40.48 -41.25
C GLN A 510 12.49 -39.19 -40.51
N TRP A 511 12.03 -39.06 -39.25
CA TRP A 511 12.31 -37.94 -38.36
C TRP A 511 13.66 -38.15 -37.67
N CYS A 512 14.53 -37.16 -37.66
CA CYS A 512 15.71 -37.17 -36.81
C CYS A 512 15.29 -36.72 -35.38
N GLU A 513 15.40 -37.62 -34.42
CA GLU A 513 15.46 -37.31 -33.00
C GLU A 513 16.84 -36.72 -32.66
N ALA A 514 16.84 -35.49 -32.08
CA ALA A 514 17.94 -34.92 -31.31
C ALA A 514 17.40 -33.87 -30.36
#